data_5fe7def8d4c50807b2b34957cecbef81
#
_entry.id   5fe7def8d4c50807b2b34957cecbef81
#
_cell.length_a   1.000
_cell.length_b   1.000
_cell.length_c   1.000
_cell.angle_alpha   90.00
_cell.angle_beta   90.00
_cell.angle_gamma   90.00
#
_symmetry.space_group_name_H-M   'P 1'
#
loop_
_entity.id
_entity.type
_entity.pdbx_description
1 polymer ?
#
loop_
_entity_poly.entity_id
_entity_poly.type
_entity_poly.pdbx_seq_one_letter_code
_entity_poly.pdbx_strand_id
1 'polypeptide(L)'
;MTDIEIHKPEPILSSGTELELFSRSSNIKHTIKTLEAGTQVLITAFYSNGLDLVKELQSHLKRKLPNKSFQEQRAYRAAFRKLSNLILIEIVDHKLIVKKAPSIGWLKTLYPKTSDFLLTFPQVQGLNSAWQWNQNGISTPVLRNKIHPFYGVYFPTRFDHLILFDNWLKRYSGPKKSAIEVGIGSGVLSFQMVKHGFQKVFGTDTNPNAIVGLKESMG
;
A
#
# COMPACT_ATOMS: atom_id res chain seq x y z
N MET A 1 16.66 15.08 16.58
CA MET A 1 16.01 14.80 15.28
C MET A 1 14.53 14.68 15.55
N THR A 2 13.69 15.49 14.96
CA THR A 2 12.24 15.33 15.06
C THR A 2 11.88 13.98 14.44
N ASP A 3 11.21 13.11 15.22
CA ASP A 3 10.70 11.86 14.71
C ASP A 3 9.76 12.17 13.54
N ILE A 4 10.09 11.64 12.36
CA ILE A 4 9.25 11.79 11.18
C ILE A 4 8.05 10.86 11.38
N GLU A 5 6.84 11.43 11.43
CA GLU A 5 5.61 10.66 11.54
C GLU A 5 5.36 9.89 10.23
N ILE A 6 5.31 8.57 10.34
CA ILE A 6 5.10 7.66 9.20
C ILE A 6 3.62 7.61 8.85
N HIS A 7 3.29 7.80 7.57
CA HIS A 7 1.93 7.55 7.07
C HIS A 7 1.64 6.04 7.03
N LYS A 8 0.58 5.64 7.71
CA LYS A 8 0.13 4.24 7.81
C LYS A 8 -1.38 4.18 7.95
N PRO A 9 -2.02 3.02 7.71
CA PRO A 9 -3.43 2.84 8.05
C PRO A 9 -3.66 3.02 9.55
N GLU A 10 -4.74 3.72 9.92
CA GLU A 10 -5.11 3.89 11.32
C GLU A 10 -5.59 2.57 11.91
N PRO A 11 -5.03 2.14 13.05
CA PRO A 11 -5.47 0.93 13.73
C PRO A 11 -6.84 1.16 14.36
N ILE A 12 -7.76 0.20 14.17
CA ILE A 12 -9.05 0.17 14.84
C ILE A 12 -8.85 -0.62 16.13
N LEU A 13 -8.88 0.09 17.24
CA LEU A 13 -8.84 -0.55 18.56
C LEU A 13 -10.23 -1.15 18.83
N SER A 14 -10.30 -2.39 19.26
CA SER A 14 -11.56 -3.07 19.56
C SER A 14 -12.31 -2.35 20.68
N SER A 15 -13.17 -1.42 20.33
CA SER A 15 -14.04 -0.69 21.27
C SER A 15 -15.46 -1.18 21.08
N GLY A 16 -15.86 -2.25 21.79
CA GLY A 16 -17.26 -2.56 22.09
C GLY A 16 -18.29 -2.60 20.93
N THR A 17 -17.87 -2.46 19.70
CA THR A 17 -18.75 -2.49 18.53
C THR A 17 -19.12 -3.94 18.24
N GLU A 18 -20.40 -4.23 18.13
CA GLU A 18 -20.90 -5.56 17.72
C GLU A 18 -20.42 -5.85 16.29
N LEU A 19 -19.63 -6.93 16.14
CA LEU A 19 -19.07 -7.38 14.87
C LEU A 19 -19.78 -8.65 14.41
N GLU A 20 -20.26 -8.68 13.16
CA GLU A 20 -20.69 -9.93 12.55
C GLU A 20 -19.47 -10.78 12.16
N LEU A 21 -19.44 -12.04 12.57
CA LEU A 21 -18.33 -12.94 12.23
C LEU A 21 -18.57 -13.60 10.87
N PHE A 22 -17.58 -13.56 10.01
CA PHE A 22 -17.63 -14.18 8.69
C PHE A 22 -16.61 -15.31 8.52
N SER A 23 -17.10 -16.47 8.14
CA SER A 23 -16.32 -17.66 7.80
C SER A 23 -16.89 -18.34 6.55
N ARG A 24 -16.28 -19.45 6.13
CA ARG A 24 -16.75 -20.23 4.97
C ARG A 24 -18.18 -20.78 5.16
N SER A 25 -18.62 -21.01 6.39
CA SER A 25 -19.97 -21.48 6.70
C SER A 25 -21.03 -20.37 6.72
N SER A 26 -20.61 -19.11 6.67
CA SER A 26 -21.52 -17.97 6.69
C SER A 26 -22.24 -17.80 5.35
N ASN A 27 -23.48 -17.28 5.40
CA ASN A 27 -24.23 -16.96 4.19
C ASN A 27 -23.73 -15.64 3.59
N ILE A 28 -22.91 -15.71 2.55
CA ILE A 28 -22.27 -14.55 1.92
C ILE A 28 -23.27 -13.50 1.40
N LYS A 29 -24.46 -13.91 0.94
CA LYS A 29 -25.53 -12.98 0.51
C LYS A 29 -26.13 -12.21 1.69
N HIS A 30 -26.27 -12.88 2.84
CA HIS A 30 -26.69 -12.23 4.08
C HIS A 30 -25.63 -11.22 4.52
N THR A 31 -24.38 -11.63 4.59
CA THR A 31 -23.27 -10.75 4.99
C THR A 31 -23.13 -9.52 4.08
N ILE A 32 -23.40 -9.62 2.78
CA ILE A 32 -23.42 -8.43 1.91
C ILE A 32 -24.54 -7.47 2.31
N LYS A 33 -25.73 -7.97 2.68
CA LYS A 33 -26.81 -7.10 3.20
C LYS A 33 -26.43 -6.44 4.52
N THR A 34 -25.74 -7.17 5.39
CA THR A 34 -25.19 -6.65 6.65
C THR A 34 -24.21 -5.50 6.39
N LEU A 35 -23.29 -5.65 5.41
CA LEU A 35 -22.40 -4.56 4.98
C LEU A 35 -23.17 -3.37 4.40
N GLU A 36 -24.22 -3.61 3.59
CA GLU A 36 -25.07 -2.54 3.06
C GLU A 36 -25.84 -1.79 4.16
N ALA A 37 -26.18 -2.45 5.24
CA ALA A 37 -26.77 -1.84 6.44
C ALA A 37 -25.76 -1.04 7.27
N GLY A 38 -24.45 -1.13 6.95
CA GLY A 38 -23.38 -0.40 7.65
C GLY A 38 -22.73 -1.14 8.82
N THR A 39 -23.09 -2.41 9.04
CA THR A 39 -22.51 -3.23 10.10
C THR A 39 -21.12 -3.73 9.69
N GLN A 40 -20.18 -3.72 10.64
CA GLN A 40 -18.83 -4.22 10.43
C GLN A 40 -18.81 -5.76 10.50
N VAL A 41 -17.96 -6.36 9.66
CA VAL A 41 -17.83 -7.81 9.53
C VAL A 41 -16.38 -8.21 9.77
N LEU A 42 -16.15 -9.10 10.73
CA LEU A 42 -14.82 -9.63 11.07
C LEU A 42 -14.57 -10.95 10.34
N ILE A 43 -13.50 -10.99 9.57
CA ILE A 43 -13.04 -12.21 8.91
C ILE A 43 -12.43 -13.16 9.93
N THR A 44 -12.94 -14.40 9.94
CA THR A 44 -12.48 -15.47 10.81
C THR A 44 -12.02 -16.71 10.02
N ALA A 45 -11.42 -17.66 10.71
CA ALA A 45 -10.94 -18.95 10.22
C ALA A 45 -9.81 -18.86 9.18
N PHE A 46 -10.05 -18.42 7.94
CA PHE A 46 -9.07 -18.40 6.87
C PHE A 46 -8.98 -17.03 6.17
N TYR A 47 -7.77 -16.65 5.75
CA TYR A 47 -7.56 -15.43 4.96
C TYR A 47 -8.35 -15.41 3.64
N SER A 48 -8.50 -16.58 3.02
CA SER A 48 -9.29 -16.72 1.79
C SER A 48 -10.76 -16.33 1.96
N ASN A 49 -11.33 -16.43 3.14
CA ASN A 49 -12.71 -15.99 3.40
C ASN A 49 -12.89 -14.49 3.12
N GLY A 50 -11.90 -13.68 3.50
CA GLY A 50 -11.90 -12.24 3.19
C GLY A 50 -11.79 -11.99 1.68
N LEU A 51 -10.96 -12.76 0.96
CA LEU A 51 -10.84 -12.66 -0.50
C LEU A 51 -12.17 -12.98 -1.19
N ASP A 52 -12.83 -14.06 -0.75
CA ASP A 52 -14.11 -14.50 -1.31
C ASP A 52 -15.22 -13.46 -1.04
N LEU A 53 -15.29 -12.90 0.17
CA LEU A 53 -16.26 -11.86 0.51
C LEU A 53 -16.04 -10.59 -0.31
N VAL A 54 -14.82 -10.12 -0.46
CA VAL A 54 -14.49 -8.94 -1.28
C VAL A 54 -14.82 -9.17 -2.74
N LYS A 55 -14.52 -10.35 -3.28
CA LYS A 55 -14.85 -10.74 -4.67
C LYS A 55 -16.35 -10.74 -4.92
N GLU A 56 -17.13 -11.33 -3.99
CA GLU A 56 -18.60 -11.35 -4.15
C GLU A 56 -19.21 -9.95 -3.96
N LEU A 57 -18.68 -9.13 -3.04
CA LEU A 57 -19.07 -7.72 -2.92
C LEU A 57 -18.85 -6.96 -4.23
N GLN A 58 -17.69 -7.15 -4.88
CA GLN A 58 -17.42 -6.55 -6.20
C GLN A 58 -18.43 -7.00 -7.25
N SER A 59 -18.74 -8.31 -7.29
CA SER A 59 -19.71 -8.88 -8.22
C SER A 59 -21.12 -8.37 -7.96
N HIS A 60 -21.51 -8.26 -6.69
CA HIS A 60 -22.80 -7.70 -6.27
C HIS A 60 -22.95 -6.25 -6.72
N LEU A 61 -21.95 -5.40 -6.45
CA LEU A 61 -21.99 -3.99 -6.82
C LEU A 61 -21.95 -3.77 -8.34
N LYS A 62 -21.23 -4.60 -9.10
CA LYS A 62 -21.24 -4.54 -10.57
C LYS A 62 -22.62 -4.87 -11.16
N ARG A 63 -23.38 -5.76 -10.52
CA ARG A 63 -24.78 -6.06 -10.93
C ARG A 63 -25.75 -4.92 -10.56
N LYS A 64 -25.50 -4.25 -9.43
CA LYS A 64 -26.40 -3.24 -8.86
C LYS A 64 -26.16 -1.83 -9.41
N LEU A 65 -24.92 -1.49 -9.72
CA LEU A 65 -24.51 -0.16 -10.16
C LEU A 65 -23.99 -0.20 -11.60
N PRO A 66 -24.50 0.66 -12.50
CA PRO A 66 -23.93 0.81 -13.82
C PRO A 66 -22.51 1.38 -13.72
N ASN A 67 -21.63 1.03 -14.65
CA ASN A 67 -20.22 1.46 -14.63
C ASN A 67 -19.66 1.79 -16.02
N LYS A 68 -20.52 2.22 -16.94
CA LYS A 68 -20.18 2.53 -18.34
C LYS A 68 -19.58 3.93 -18.49
N SER A 69 -20.12 4.92 -17.78
CA SER A 69 -19.61 6.28 -17.79
C SER A 69 -18.55 6.53 -16.69
N PHE A 70 -17.79 7.62 -16.82
CA PHE A 70 -16.81 8.02 -15.80
C PHE A 70 -17.47 8.31 -14.44
N GLN A 71 -18.64 8.95 -14.44
CA GLN A 71 -19.37 9.25 -13.20
C GLN A 71 -19.86 7.98 -12.52
N GLU A 72 -20.40 7.02 -13.29
CA GLU A 72 -20.86 5.73 -12.79
C GLU A 72 -19.69 4.90 -12.21
N GLN A 73 -18.55 4.90 -12.90
CA GLN A 73 -17.34 4.26 -12.38
C GLN A 73 -16.83 4.88 -11.07
N ARG A 74 -16.99 6.20 -10.93
CA ARG A 74 -16.66 6.91 -9.69
C ARG A 74 -17.61 6.52 -8.56
N ALA A 75 -18.91 6.46 -8.83
CA ALA A 75 -19.93 6.04 -7.88
C ALA A 75 -19.72 4.58 -7.44
N TYR A 76 -19.45 3.68 -8.38
CA TYR A 76 -19.09 2.28 -8.09
C TYR A 76 -17.86 2.19 -7.17
N ARG A 77 -16.79 2.90 -7.48
CA ARG A 77 -15.56 2.89 -6.66
C ARG A 77 -15.81 3.44 -5.26
N ALA A 78 -16.63 4.48 -5.13
CA ALA A 78 -17.00 5.06 -3.84
C ALA A 78 -17.83 4.06 -3.00
N ALA A 79 -18.82 3.41 -3.60
CA ALA A 79 -19.63 2.39 -2.94
C ALA A 79 -18.78 1.18 -2.53
N PHE A 80 -17.93 0.69 -3.42
CA PHE A 80 -17.03 -0.42 -3.11
C PHE A 80 -16.08 -0.08 -1.96
N ARG A 81 -15.45 1.09 -1.98
CA ARG A 81 -14.58 1.54 -0.89
C ARG A 81 -15.33 1.63 0.44
N LYS A 82 -16.53 2.24 0.43
CA LYS A 82 -17.35 2.38 1.63
C LYS A 82 -17.66 1.01 2.26
N LEU A 83 -18.15 0.04 1.47
CA LEU A 83 -18.55 -1.25 1.99
C LEU A 83 -17.37 -2.17 2.30
N SER A 84 -16.33 -2.18 1.48
CA SER A 84 -15.16 -3.02 1.74
C SER A 84 -14.38 -2.58 2.98
N ASN A 85 -14.44 -1.30 3.36
CA ASN A 85 -13.83 -0.81 4.60
C ASN A 85 -14.58 -1.24 5.87
N LEU A 86 -15.77 -1.84 5.74
CA LEU A 86 -16.47 -2.48 6.85
C LEU A 86 -16.02 -3.94 7.07
N ILE A 87 -15.23 -4.50 6.15
CA ILE A 87 -14.65 -5.85 6.28
C ILE A 87 -13.35 -5.73 7.06
N LEU A 88 -13.32 -6.28 8.25
CA LEU A 88 -12.21 -6.17 9.20
C LEU A 88 -11.47 -7.50 9.34
N ILE A 89 -10.21 -7.42 9.73
CA ILE A 89 -9.39 -8.56 10.09
C ILE A 89 -8.55 -8.23 11.31
N GLU A 90 -8.38 -9.20 12.18
CA GLU A 90 -7.68 -9.04 13.46
C GLU A 90 -6.19 -9.34 13.34
N ILE A 91 -5.42 -8.51 14.02
CA ILE A 91 -3.98 -8.60 14.15
C ILE A 91 -3.66 -8.76 15.65
N VAL A 92 -2.87 -9.76 15.99
CA VAL A 92 -2.37 -10.03 17.33
C VAL A 92 -0.88 -10.30 17.24
N ASP A 93 -0.09 -9.69 18.10
CA ASP A 93 1.37 -9.77 18.07
C ASP A 93 1.93 -9.49 16.66
N HIS A 94 1.42 -8.44 16.01
CA HIS A 94 1.78 -8.03 14.64
C HIS A 94 1.56 -9.11 13.56
N LYS A 95 0.67 -10.09 13.81
CA LYS A 95 0.34 -11.16 12.87
C LYS A 95 -1.16 -11.24 12.64
N LEU A 96 -1.55 -11.57 11.43
CA LEU A 96 -2.93 -11.89 11.13
C LEU A 96 -3.27 -13.24 11.79
N ILE A 97 -4.34 -13.28 12.61
CA ILE A 97 -4.70 -14.49 13.37
C ILE A 97 -5.42 -15.56 12.54
N VAL A 98 -5.91 -15.22 11.36
CA VAL A 98 -6.59 -16.17 10.47
C VAL A 98 -5.60 -17.15 9.81
N LYS A 99 -6.04 -18.37 9.58
CA LYS A 99 -5.20 -19.41 8.95
C LYS A 99 -4.82 -19.06 7.52
N LYS A 100 -3.63 -19.49 7.09
CA LYS A 100 -3.07 -19.26 5.74
C LYS A 100 -2.97 -17.78 5.37
N ALA A 101 -2.83 -16.91 6.35
CA ALA A 101 -2.58 -15.50 6.13
C ALA A 101 -1.13 -15.26 5.64
N PRO A 102 -0.90 -14.23 4.81
CA PRO A 102 0.45 -13.83 4.45
C PRO A 102 1.20 -13.25 5.66
N SER A 103 2.52 -13.45 5.69
CA SER A 103 3.39 -12.72 6.62
C SER A 103 3.68 -11.33 6.06
N ILE A 104 3.38 -10.30 6.85
CA ILE A 104 3.49 -8.89 6.45
C ILE A 104 4.40 -8.17 7.45
N GLY A 105 5.67 -7.98 7.08
CA GLY A 105 6.64 -7.32 7.97
C GLY A 105 6.28 -5.87 8.31
N TRP A 106 5.53 -5.17 7.45
CA TRP A 106 5.05 -3.82 7.72
C TRP A 106 4.23 -3.71 9.00
N LEU A 107 3.56 -4.78 9.45
CA LEU A 107 2.79 -4.75 10.70
C LEU A 107 3.67 -4.42 11.90
N LYS A 108 4.88 -4.98 11.96
CA LYS A 108 5.84 -4.67 13.02
C LYS A 108 6.51 -3.31 12.81
N THR A 109 6.90 -2.99 11.59
CA THR A 109 7.63 -1.75 11.27
C THR A 109 6.76 -0.51 11.48
N LEU A 110 5.50 -0.54 11.02
CA LEU A 110 4.61 0.62 11.06
C LEU A 110 3.88 0.78 12.40
N TYR A 111 3.77 -0.29 13.21
CA TYR A 111 3.03 -0.28 14.49
C TYR A 111 3.89 -0.74 15.67
N PRO A 112 5.06 -0.13 15.90
CA PRO A 112 6.00 -0.61 16.94
C PRO A 112 5.44 -0.52 18.36
N LYS A 113 4.41 0.32 18.59
CA LYS A 113 3.80 0.56 19.92
C LYS A 113 2.45 -0.13 20.11
N THR A 114 1.90 -0.76 19.07
CA THR A 114 0.55 -1.36 19.10
C THR A 114 0.59 -2.69 18.39
N SER A 115 0.52 -3.80 19.14
CA SER A 115 0.63 -5.15 18.61
C SER A 115 -0.72 -5.75 18.21
N ASP A 116 -1.79 -5.32 18.90
CA ASP A 116 -3.12 -5.94 18.82
C ASP A 116 -4.16 -4.90 18.40
N PHE A 117 -4.73 -5.08 17.21
CA PHE A 117 -5.67 -4.14 16.59
C PHE A 117 -6.39 -4.77 15.41
N LEU A 118 -7.38 -4.06 14.90
CA LEU A 118 -8.06 -4.41 13.66
C LEU A 118 -7.63 -3.47 12.53
N LEU A 119 -7.58 -3.99 11.31
CA LEU A 119 -7.51 -3.19 10.08
C LEU A 119 -8.63 -3.60 9.14
N THR A 120 -8.95 -2.73 8.19
CA THR A 120 -9.84 -3.14 7.11
C THR A 120 -9.10 -4.13 6.21
N PHE A 121 -9.83 -5.12 5.70
CA PHE A 121 -9.25 -6.16 4.84
C PHE A 121 -8.54 -5.57 3.59
N PRO A 122 -9.08 -4.54 2.91
CA PRO A 122 -8.36 -3.86 1.83
C PRO A 122 -7.04 -3.20 2.26
N GLN A 123 -6.96 -2.64 3.48
CA GLN A 123 -5.70 -2.08 4.00
C GLN A 123 -4.65 -3.18 4.19
N VAL A 124 -5.06 -4.34 4.71
CA VAL A 124 -4.17 -5.50 4.85
C VAL A 124 -3.71 -6.02 3.49
N GLN A 125 -4.58 -6.05 2.48
CA GLN A 125 -4.17 -6.39 1.10
C GLN A 125 -3.14 -5.39 0.56
N GLY A 126 -3.34 -4.09 0.80
CA GLY A 126 -2.38 -3.04 0.43
C GLY A 126 -1.03 -3.20 1.13
N LEU A 127 -1.04 -3.45 2.44
CA LEU A 127 0.17 -3.73 3.23
C LEU A 127 0.91 -4.97 2.71
N ASN A 128 0.19 -6.06 2.41
CA ASN A 128 0.79 -7.27 1.86
C ASN A 128 1.43 -7.02 0.49
N SER A 129 0.73 -6.33 -0.40
CA SER A 129 1.27 -5.98 -1.71
C SER A 129 2.54 -5.13 -1.60
N ALA A 130 2.49 -4.08 -0.78
CA ALA A 130 3.65 -3.21 -0.53
C ALA A 130 4.82 -3.98 0.10
N TRP A 131 4.54 -4.94 1.01
CA TRP A 131 5.57 -5.80 1.59
C TRP A 131 6.26 -6.67 0.56
N GLN A 132 5.50 -7.28 -0.35
CA GLN A 132 6.06 -8.09 -1.43
C GLN A 132 6.95 -7.27 -2.37
N TRP A 133 6.54 -6.05 -2.73
CA TRP A 133 7.37 -5.15 -3.53
C TRP A 133 8.66 -4.74 -2.82
N ASN A 134 8.57 -4.46 -1.52
CA ASN A 134 9.75 -4.15 -0.71
C ASN A 134 10.70 -5.34 -0.64
N GLN A 135 10.21 -6.55 -0.34
CA GLN A 135 11.05 -7.74 -0.17
C GLN A 135 11.69 -8.19 -1.50
N ASN A 136 10.93 -8.22 -2.58
CA ASN A 136 11.43 -8.67 -3.88
C ASN A 136 12.33 -7.63 -4.55
N GLY A 137 12.11 -6.35 -4.24
CA GLY A 137 12.73 -5.23 -4.91
C GLY A 137 12.33 -5.11 -6.38
N ILE A 138 12.57 -3.95 -6.95
CA ILE A 138 12.22 -3.60 -8.32
C ILE A 138 13.50 -3.40 -9.12
N SER A 139 13.70 -4.22 -10.15
CA SER A 139 14.76 -4.03 -11.11
C SER A 139 14.35 -2.97 -12.12
N THR A 140 15.23 -2.01 -12.38
CA THR A 140 15.03 -1.00 -13.42
C THR A 140 16.13 -1.11 -14.47
N PRO A 141 15.89 -0.78 -15.73
CA PRO A 141 16.92 -0.87 -16.79
C PRO A 141 18.05 0.15 -16.63
N VAL A 142 17.89 1.09 -15.72
CA VAL A 142 18.81 2.25 -15.57
C VAL A 142 19.67 2.18 -14.31
N LEU A 143 19.36 1.34 -13.34
CA LEU A 143 20.14 1.14 -12.13
C LEU A 143 20.63 -0.31 -12.03
N ARG A 144 21.81 -0.49 -11.44
CA ARG A 144 22.39 -1.83 -11.20
C ARG A 144 21.65 -2.55 -10.06
N ASN A 145 21.38 -1.82 -8.99
CA ASN A 145 20.76 -2.37 -7.79
C ASN A 145 19.24 -2.25 -7.88
N LYS A 146 18.54 -3.18 -7.27
CA LYS A 146 17.09 -3.12 -7.09
C LYS A 146 16.72 -1.99 -6.14
N ILE A 147 15.51 -1.46 -6.32
CA ILE A 147 14.90 -0.49 -5.44
C ILE A 147 13.93 -1.23 -4.53
N HIS A 148 13.97 -0.94 -3.25
CA HIS A 148 13.11 -1.51 -2.22
C HIS A 148 12.17 -0.42 -1.67
N PRO A 149 11.01 -0.16 -2.30
CA PRO A 149 10.15 0.95 -1.92
C PRO A 149 9.58 0.75 -0.52
N PHE A 150 9.62 1.78 0.30
CA PHE A 150 8.96 1.79 1.61
C PHE A 150 7.44 1.80 1.44
N TYR A 151 6.68 1.45 2.50
CA TYR A 151 5.22 1.45 2.46
C TYR A 151 4.65 2.80 2.00
N GLY A 152 3.70 2.75 1.05
CA GLY A 152 3.01 3.94 0.55
C GLY A 152 3.87 4.88 -0.30
N VAL A 153 5.10 4.48 -0.65
CA VAL A 153 5.99 5.27 -1.50
C VAL A 153 5.77 4.90 -2.97
N TYR A 154 5.66 5.93 -3.81
CA TYR A 154 5.59 5.73 -5.26
C TYR A 154 6.88 5.15 -5.81
N PHE A 155 6.73 4.20 -6.71
CA PHE A 155 7.81 3.66 -7.53
C PHE A 155 7.34 3.46 -8.98
N PRO A 156 8.23 3.62 -9.97
CA PRO A 156 7.85 3.49 -11.36
C PRO A 156 7.61 2.01 -11.72
N THR A 157 6.51 1.75 -12.44
CA THR A 157 6.19 0.47 -13.05
C THR A 157 6.38 0.49 -14.58
N ARG A 158 6.61 1.68 -15.15
CA ARG A 158 7.00 1.91 -16.54
C ARG A 158 8.32 2.64 -16.54
N PHE A 159 9.20 2.30 -17.46
CA PHE A 159 10.59 2.72 -17.43
C PHE A 159 11.01 3.68 -18.55
N ASP A 160 10.12 4.00 -19.49
CA ASP A 160 10.43 4.83 -20.65
C ASP A 160 11.03 6.20 -20.26
N HIS A 161 10.40 6.87 -19.28
CA HIS A 161 10.88 8.16 -18.76
C HIS A 161 12.23 8.02 -18.05
N LEU A 162 12.51 6.91 -17.38
CA LEU A 162 13.80 6.64 -16.73
C LEU A 162 14.90 6.46 -17.76
N ILE A 163 14.59 5.74 -18.86
CA ILE A 163 15.53 5.54 -19.97
C ILE A 163 15.82 6.86 -20.68
N LEU A 164 14.78 7.66 -20.92
CA LEU A 164 14.95 9.01 -21.51
C LEU A 164 15.86 9.89 -20.65
N PHE A 165 15.63 9.88 -19.34
CA PHE A 165 16.45 10.67 -18.40
C PHE A 165 17.89 10.15 -18.33
N ASP A 166 18.11 8.83 -18.28
CA ASP A 166 19.45 8.23 -18.33
C ASP A 166 20.21 8.61 -19.61
N ASN A 167 19.52 8.58 -20.76
CA ASN A 167 20.11 8.99 -22.04
C ASN A 167 20.41 10.50 -22.09
N TRP A 168 19.61 11.34 -21.46
CA TRP A 168 19.88 12.76 -21.32
C TRP A 168 21.11 12.98 -20.41
N LEU A 169 21.18 12.33 -19.26
CA LEU A 169 22.30 12.41 -18.31
C LEU A 169 23.64 11.98 -18.93
N LYS A 170 23.64 10.98 -19.82
CA LYS A 170 24.85 10.56 -20.58
C LYS A 170 25.42 11.67 -21.45
N ARG A 171 24.56 12.55 -21.97
CA ARG A 171 24.95 13.66 -22.88
C ARG A 171 25.14 14.96 -22.13
N TYR A 172 24.73 15.05 -20.89
CA TYR A 172 24.77 16.26 -20.09
C TYR A 172 26.22 16.62 -19.74
N SER A 173 26.70 17.73 -20.28
CA SER A 173 28.07 18.28 -20.09
C SER A 173 28.13 19.45 -19.11
N GLY A 174 26.99 19.85 -18.54
CA GLY A 174 26.91 20.93 -17.57
C GLY A 174 27.46 20.58 -16.18
N PRO A 175 27.39 21.53 -15.23
CA PRO A 175 27.89 21.35 -13.88
C PRO A 175 27.14 20.22 -13.13
N LYS A 176 27.88 19.32 -12.49
CA LYS A 176 27.34 18.21 -11.71
C LYS A 176 27.61 18.36 -10.21
N LYS A 177 27.75 19.60 -9.73
CA LYS A 177 28.07 19.89 -8.34
C LYS A 177 26.88 19.56 -7.42
N SER A 178 25.66 19.93 -7.82
CA SER A 178 24.45 19.65 -7.07
C SER A 178 23.21 19.59 -7.95
N ALA A 179 22.20 18.84 -7.50
CA ALA A 179 20.86 18.78 -8.10
C ALA A 179 19.80 18.71 -7.00
N ILE A 180 18.56 19.03 -7.36
CA ILE A 180 17.39 18.91 -6.49
C ILE A 180 16.34 18.09 -7.23
N GLU A 181 15.78 17.08 -6.55
CA GLU A 181 14.62 16.32 -7.01
C GLU A 181 13.41 16.68 -6.14
N VAL A 182 12.34 17.16 -6.77
CA VAL A 182 11.07 17.46 -6.09
C VAL A 182 10.12 16.29 -6.30
N GLY A 183 9.60 15.72 -5.20
CA GLY A 183 8.81 14.48 -5.25
C GLY A 183 9.70 13.26 -5.44
N ILE A 184 10.67 13.07 -4.53
CA ILE A 184 11.72 12.05 -4.67
C ILE A 184 11.20 10.61 -4.72
N GLY A 185 10.04 10.32 -4.10
CA GLY A 185 9.47 8.98 -4.05
C GLY A 185 10.50 7.93 -3.62
N SER A 186 10.69 6.89 -4.44
CA SER A 186 11.68 5.83 -4.21
C SER A 186 13.11 6.20 -4.63
N GLY A 187 13.38 7.45 -5.01
CA GLY A 187 14.72 7.99 -5.27
C GLY A 187 15.36 7.60 -6.62
N VAL A 188 14.59 7.03 -7.54
CA VAL A 188 15.13 6.49 -8.80
C VAL A 188 15.88 7.52 -9.62
N LEU A 189 15.36 8.74 -9.76
CA LEU A 189 16.01 9.80 -10.54
C LEU A 189 17.22 10.33 -9.79
N SER A 190 17.16 10.46 -8.47
CA SER A 190 18.31 10.82 -7.63
C SER A 190 19.45 9.82 -7.78
N PHE A 191 19.16 8.52 -7.72
CA PHE A 191 20.17 7.48 -7.92
C PHE A 191 20.76 7.51 -9.34
N GLN A 192 19.98 7.84 -10.38
CA GLN A 192 20.50 8.06 -11.73
C GLN A 192 21.44 9.26 -11.77
N MET A 193 21.09 10.40 -11.17
CA MET A 193 21.95 11.57 -11.10
C MET A 193 23.28 11.26 -10.41
N VAL A 194 23.25 10.56 -9.28
CA VAL A 194 24.49 10.12 -8.58
C VAL A 194 25.31 9.19 -9.48
N LYS A 195 24.69 8.21 -10.13
CA LYS A 195 25.33 7.30 -11.11
C LYS A 195 26.07 8.07 -12.21
N HIS A 196 25.52 9.20 -12.65
CA HIS A 196 26.09 10.04 -13.69
C HIS A 196 27.01 11.16 -13.18
N GLY A 197 27.43 11.09 -11.91
CA GLY A 197 28.49 11.90 -11.33
C GLY A 197 28.03 13.20 -10.66
N PHE A 198 26.76 13.37 -10.36
CA PHE A 198 26.32 14.45 -9.48
C PHE A 198 26.86 14.23 -8.05
N GLN A 199 27.56 15.23 -7.52
CA GLN A 199 28.23 15.12 -6.21
C GLN A 199 27.26 15.18 -5.04
N LYS A 200 26.22 16.00 -5.16
CA LYS A 200 25.17 16.15 -4.15
C LYS A 200 23.81 16.16 -4.83
N VAL A 201 22.89 15.35 -4.33
CA VAL A 201 21.49 15.37 -4.76
C VAL A 201 20.61 15.57 -3.53
N PHE A 202 19.80 16.60 -3.57
CA PHE A 202 18.82 16.92 -2.53
C PHE A 202 17.44 16.45 -2.99
N GLY A 203 16.76 15.68 -2.16
CA GLY A 203 15.42 15.21 -2.46
C GLY A 203 14.40 15.77 -1.48
N THR A 204 13.22 16.15 -1.99
CA THR A 204 12.08 16.55 -1.18
C THR A 204 10.87 15.71 -1.54
N ASP A 205 10.00 15.43 -0.56
CA ASP A 205 8.71 14.78 -0.79
C ASP A 205 7.71 15.26 0.25
N THR A 206 6.44 15.32 -0.13
CA THR A 206 5.32 15.56 0.79
C THR A 206 4.94 14.31 1.57
N ASN A 207 5.33 13.13 1.07
CA ASN A 207 5.13 11.86 1.75
C ASN A 207 6.34 11.55 2.66
N PRO A 208 6.20 11.61 3.99
CA PRO A 208 7.29 11.35 4.92
C PRO A 208 7.89 9.94 4.76
N ASN A 209 7.09 8.97 4.31
CA ASN A 209 7.55 7.60 4.06
C ASN A 209 8.63 7.52 2.98
N ALA A 210 8.62 8.43 2.00
CA ALA A 210 9.67 8.52 0.98
C ALA A 210 11.03 8.85 1.62
N ILE A 211 11.03 9.81 2.54
CA ILE A 211 12.25 10.23 3.24
C ILE A 211 12.77 9.13 4.19
N VAL A 212 11.84 8.47 4.91
CA VAL A 212 12.21 7.35 5.81
C VAL A 212 12.80 6.19 5.00
N GLY A 213 12.10 5.76 3.93
CA GLY A 213 12.54 4.64 3.11
C GLY A 213 13.89 4.87 2.43
N LEU A 214 14.17 6.10 2.00
CA LEU A 214 15.47 6.44 1.42
C LEU A 214 16.59 6.43 2.46
N LYS A 215 16.35 6.92 3.67
CA LYS A 215 17.34 6.83 4.76
C LYS A 215 17.70 5.38 5.09
N GLU A 216 16.72 4.48 5.16
CA GLU A 216 16.95 3.04 5.35
C GLU A 216 17.72 2.39 4.19
N SER A 217 17.48 2.85 2.96
CA SER A 217 18.15 2.32 1.75
C SER A 217 19.60 2.77 1.60
N MET A 218 20.02 3.85 2.27
CA MET A 218 21.36 4.45 2.17
C MET A 218 22.26 4.09 3.37
N GLY A 219 21.72 3.50 4.44
CA GLY A 219 22.47 3.03 5.61
C GLY A 219 22.92 1.60 5.45
#